data_ccdd9222634763373fdce83023e7e528
#
_entry.id   ccdd9222634763373fdce83023e7e528
#
_cell.length_a   1.000
_cell.length_b   1.000
_cell.length_c   1.000
_cell.angle_alpha   90.00
_cell.angle_beta   90.00
_cell.angle_gamma   90.00
#
_symmetry.space_group_name_H-M   'P 1'
#
loop_
_entity.id
_entity.type
_entity.pdbx_description
1 polymer ?
#
loop_
_entity_poly.entity_id
_entity_poly.type
_entity_poly.pdbx_seq_one_letter_code
_entity_poly.pdbx_strand_id
1 'polypeptide(L)'
;MKKLISWNVNGLRAVMGKNFMEDFKRLDADIFCLQETKLQEGQIDLDLPDYFQYWNYAVKKGYSGTAIFTKDEPLSVQYGIGIEEHDQEGRVITLEFPEFYLITVYVPNSQGELKRLPYRMEFEDAFLNYILSLEKKKPVIYCGDLNVAHEEIDLKNPDTNHMSAGFSDEERAKFSRVLDSGYLDSFRHFYPDKEEEYSWWSYRTKARDRNVGWRIDYFVVSKQLEKKLLSASIHQEVMGSDHCPVEITLDL
;
A
#
# COMPACT_ATOMS: atom_id res chain seq x y z
N MET A 1 -2.45 -21.53 -2.73
CA MET A 1 -3.10 -20.41 -1.99
C MET A 1 -2.00 -19.56 -1.37
N LYS A 2 -2.01 -18.27 -1.63
CA LYS A 2 -1.00 -17.31 -1.13
C LYS A 2 -1.67 -16.18 -0.34
N LYS A 3 -1.10 -15.87 0.82
CA LYS A 3 -1.49 -14.76 1.68
C LYS A 3 -0.52 -13.60 1.48
N LEU A 4 -1.07 -12.43 1.13
CA LEU A 4 -0.34 -11.19 0.93
C LEU A 4 -0.78 -10.16 1.96
N ILE A 5 0.17 -9.48 2.58
CA ILE A 5 -0.08 -8.41 3.55
C ILE A 5 0.64 -7.14 3.14
N SER A 6 0.01 -6.01 3.37
CA SER A 6 0.58 -4.68 3.17
C SER A 6 0.37 -3.83 4.43
N TRP A 7 1.42 -3.16 4.90
CA TRP A 7 1.38 -2.33 6.10
C TRP A 7 2.28 -1.10 5.97
N ASN A 8 1.69 0.09 6.05
CA ASN A 8 2.46 1.31 6.30
C ASN A 8 2.86 1.34 7.78
N VAL A 9 4.14 1.23 8.05
CA VAL A 9 4.67 1.13 9.43
C VAL A 9 5.05 2.48 10.05
N ASN A 10 4.98 3.56 9.28
CA ASN A 10 5.33 4.92 9.73
C ASN A 10 6.68 4.98 10.50
N GLY A 11 7.67 4.26 9.98
CA GLY A 11 8.99 4.10 10.57
C GLY A 11 9.21 2.73 11.20
N LEU A 12 9.92 1.84 10.49
CA LEU A 12 10.09 0.45 10.89
C LEU A 12 10.79 0.32 12.27
N ARG A 13 11.82 1.13 12.55
CA ARG A 13 12.49 1.11 13.87
C ARG A 13 11.53 1.39 15.02
N ALA A 14 10.55 2.26 14.81
CA ALA A 14 9.58 2.60 15.85
C ALA A 14 8.62 1.44 16.15
N VAL A 15 8.15 0.73 15.14
CA VAL A 15 7.25 -0.43 15.33
C VAL A 15 8.01 -1.68 15.77
N MET A 16 9.28 -1.83 15.41
CA MET A 16 10.16 -2.90 15.92
C MET A 16 10.34 -2.84 17.44
N GLY A 17 10.36 -1.64 18.02
CA GLY A 17 10.37 -1.44 19.47
C GLY A 17 9.03 -1.76 20.16
N LYS A 18 8.03 -2.18 19.42
CA LYS A 18 6.69 -2.55 19.92
C LYS A 18 6.42 -4.03 19.60
N ASN A 19 5.42 -4.33 18.83
CA ASN A 19 4.93 -5.70 18.57
C ASN A 19 5.12 -6.16 17.12
N PHE A 20 5.91 -5.46 16.29
CA PHE A 20 6.04 -5.79 14.86
C PHE A 20 6.39 -7.25 14.61
N MET A 21 7.42 -7.80 15.27
CA MET A 21 7.87 -9.18 15.03
C MET A 21 6.85 -10.21 15.51
N GLU A 22 6.08 -9.90 16.56
CA GLU A 22 5.00 -10.75 17.05
C GLU A 22 3.85 -10.80 16.02
N ASP A 23 3.40 -9.63 15.55
CA ASP A 23 2.35 -9.54 14.54
C ASP A 23 2.82 -10.11 13.19
N PHE A 24 4.04 -9.86 12.76
CA PHE A 24 4.61 -10.42 11.54
C PHE A 24 4.55 -11.95 11.54
N LYS A 25 4.97 -12.58 12.65
CA LYS A 25 4.90 -14.03 12.82
C LYS A 25 3.46 -14.54 12.91
N ARG A 26 2.59 -13.86 13.64
CA ARG A 26 1.18 -14.24 13.79
C ARG A 26 0.43 -14.18 12.47
N LEU A 27 0.67 -13.15 11.69
CA LEU A 27 0.05 -12.95 10.38
C LEU A 27 0.54 -13.97 9.35
N ASP A 28 1.78 -14.44 9.46
CA ASP A 28 2.38 -15.52 8.63
C ASP A 28 2.05 -15.41 7.15
N ALA A 29 2.40 -14.27 6.55
CA ALA A 29 2.15 -14.02 5.13
C ALA A 29 3.18 -14.73 4.24
N ASP A 30 2.79 -15.14 3.04
CA ASP A 30 3.73 -15.56 2.00
C ASP A 30 4.51 -14.37 1.43
N ILE A 31 3.84 -13.21 1.36
CA ILE A 31 4.46 -11.94 0.95
C ILE A 31 3.99 -10.83 1.89
N PHE A 32 4.93 -10.08 2.43
CA PHE A 32 4.69 -8.98 3.35
C PHE A 32 5.31 -7.69 2.79
N CYS A 33 4.49 -6.70 2.49
CA CYS A 33 4.88 -5.41 1.93
C CYS A 33 4.84 -4.32 2.99
N LEU A 34 5.86 -3.47 3.03
CA LEU A 34 5.95 -2.34 3.95
C LEU A 34 6.05 -1.01 3.19
N GLN A 35 5.42 0.02 3.72
CA GLN A 35 5.57 1.40 3.28
C GLN A 35 6.01 2.26 4.48
N GLU A 36 6.62 3.39 4.17
CA GLU A 36 7.22 4.31 5.14
C GLU A 36 8.20 3.62 6.12
N THR A 37 9.12 2.83 5.59
CA THR A 37 10.16 2.21 6.42
C THR A 37 11.07 3.24 7.09
N LYS A 38 11.26 4.41 6.46
CA LYS A 38 12.10 5.56 6.92
C LYS A 38 13.53 5.15 7.25
N LEU A 39 14.05 4.16 6.52
CA LEU A 39 15.37 3.58 6.72
C LEU A 39 16.35 4.01 5.63
N GLN A 40 17.62 3.81 5.95
CA GLN A 40 18.73 3.74 5.01
C GLN A 40 19.39 2.37 5.14
N GLU A 41 20.14 1.97 4.13
CA GLU A 41 20.88 0.71 4.12
C GLU A 41 21.74 0.54 5.39
N GLY A 42 21.71 -0.66 5.97
CA GLY A 42 22.46 -1.01 7.16
C GLY A 42 21.93 -0.46 8.50
N GLN A 43 20.78 0.23 8.51
CA GLN A 43 20.21 0.76 9.76
C GLN A 43 19.39 -0.26 10.56
N ILE A 44 19.02 -1.38 9.96
CA ILE A 44 18.34 -2.50 10.60
C ILE A 44 18.84 -3.80 10.00
N ASP A 45 18.89 -4.83 10.81
CA ASP A 45 19.12 -6.21 10.40
C ASP A 45 17.94 -7.04 10.89
N LEU A 46 17.15 -7.59 9.97
CA LEU A 46 16.02 -8.44 10.28
C LEU A 46 16.38 -9.90 10.00
N ASP A 47 16.45 -10.69 11.07
CA ASP A 47 16.61 -12.13 10.96
C ASP A 47 15.27 -12.79 10.56
N LEU A 48 15.07 -12.93 9.25
CA LEU A 48 13.93 -13.57 8.62
C LEU A 48 14.42 -14.66 7.66
N PRO A 49 14.89 -15.82 8.18
CA PRO A 49 15.57 -16.83 7.37
C PRO A 49 14.70 -17.46 6.27
N ASP A 50 13.38 -17.42 6.44
CA ASP A 50 12.41 -17.97 5.49
C ASP A 50 11.96 -16.96 4.42
N TYR A 51 12.54 -15.74 4.43
CA TYR A 51 12.13 -14.68 3.52
C TYR A 51 13.30 -14.07 2.75
N PHE A 52 13.14 -13.92 1.45
CA PHE A 52 13.90 -12.99 0.63
C PHE A 52 13.45 -11.56 0.94
N GLN A 53 14.40 -10.64 1.09
CA GLN A 53 14.13 -9.26 1.50
C GLN A 53 14.55 -8.28 0.41
N TYR A 54 13.66 -7.37 0.04
CA TYR A 54 13.89 -6.34 -0.96
C TYR A 54 13.57 -4.97 -0.37
N TRP A 55 14.52 -4.04 -0.45
CA TRP A 55 14.43 -2.74 0.20
C TRP A 55 14.66 -1.63 -0.81
N ASN A 56 13.82 -0.60 -0.80
CA ASN A 56 13.99 0.61 -1.59
C ASN A 56 14.00 1.83 -0.65
N TYR A 57 15.13 2.53 -0.63
CA TYR A 57 15.37 3.65 0.27
C TYR A 57 15.20 4.98 -0.45
N ALA A 58 14.65 5.99 0.25
CA ALA A 58 14.67 7.34 -0.25
C ALA A 58 16.08 7.94 -0.17
N VAL A 59 16.41 8.82 -1.12
CA VAL A 59 17.64 9.62 -1.06
C VAL A 59 17.65 10.49 0.21
N LYS A 60 16.50 11.05 0.56
CA LYS A 60 16.32 11.79 1.81
C LYS A 60 16.23 10.85 3.00
N LYS A 61 17.18 10.98 3.94
CA LYS A 61 17.24 10.15 5.16
C LYS A 61 15.99 10.32 6.05
N GLY A 62 15.53 9.21 6.61
CA GLY A 62 14.41 9.19 7.55
C GLY A 62 13.04 9.53 6.91
N TYR A 63 12.90 9.31 5.61
CA TYR A 63 11.73 9.67 4.84
C TYR A 63 11.32 8.52 3.90
N SER A 64 10.00 8.31 3.70
CA SER A 64 9.46 7.34 2.75
C SER A 64 10.11 5.95 2.86
N GLY A 65 10.42 5.30 1.75
CA GLY A 65 11.01 3.97 1.69
C GLY A 65 9.99 2.85 1.76
N THR A 66 10.25 1.78 0.99
CA THR A 66 9.40 0.59 0.92
C THR A 66 10.23 -0.68 1.10
N ALA A 67 9.57 -1.78 1.47
CA ALA A 67 10.20 -3.10 1.50
C ALA A 67 9.21 -4.20 1.13
N ILE A 68 9.71 -5.32 0.62
CA ILE A 68 8.95 -6.55 0.42
C ILE A 68 9.74 -7.71 1.00
N PHE A 69 9.06 -8.54 1.79
CA PHE A 69 9.55 -9.83 2.28
C PHE A 69 8.71 -10.92 1.64
N THR A 70 9.33 -11.91 1.02
CA THR A 70 8.64 -13.00 0.31
C THR A 70 9.28 -14.35 0.57
N LYS A 71 8.45 -15.39 0.78
CA LYS A 71 8.93 -16.76 0.93
C LYS A 71 9.43 -17.36 -0.38
N ASP A 72 8.91 -16.91 -1.52
CA ASP A 72 9.34 -17.37 -2.84
C ASP A 72 10.31 -16.35 -3.47
N GLU A 73 11.36 -16.86 -4.11
CA GLU A 73 12.29 -16.02 -4.87
C GLU A 73 11.64 -15.52 -6.16
N PRO A 74 11.57 -14.19 -6.39
CA PRO A 74 11.03 -13.66 -7.64
C PRO A 74 11.98 -13.89 -8.81
N LEU A 75 11.43 -13.90 -10.03
CA LEU A 75 12.20 -13.99 -11.27
C LEU A 75 13.03 -12.73 -11.53
N SER A 76 12.51 -11.58 -11.15
CA SER A 76 13.20 -10.30 -11.25
C SER A 76 12.67 -9.29 -10.24
N VAL A 77 13.48 -8.27 -9.99
CA VAL A 77 13.17 -7.15 -9.08
C VAL A 77 13.42 -5.85 -9.82
N GLN A 78 12.50 -4.90 -9.72
CA GLN A 78 12.69 -3.53 -10.18
C GLN A 78 12.39 -2.56 -9.04
N TYR A 79 13.27 -1.58 -8.86
CA TYR A 79 13.10 -0.47 -7.92
C TYR A 79 12.69 0.78 -8.69
N GLY A 80 11.61 1.43 -8.23
CA GLY A 80 11.02 2.57 -8.92
C GLY A 80 10.20 2.17 -10.17
N ILE A 81 9.82 3.18 -10.94
CA ILE A 81 9.04 3.05 -12.18
C ILE A 81 9.83 3.40 -13.44
N GLY A 82 11.13 3.68 -13.30
CA GLY A 82 12.03 4.04 -14.39
C GLY A 82 11.97 5.53 -14.77
N ILE A 83 11.48 6.38 -13.89
CA ILE A 83 11.41 7.84 -14.04
C ILE A 83 12.18 8.47 -12.88
N GLU A 84 13.34 9.07 -13.17
CA GLU A 84 14.28 9.56 -12.15
C GLU A 84 13.59 10.46 -11.11
N GLU A 85 12.73 11.38 -11.52
CA GLU A 85 12.03 12.29 -10.63
C GLU A 85 11.14 11.56 -9.62
N HIS A 86 10.51 10.45 -10.02
CA HIS A 86 9.61 9.66 -9.19
C HIS A 86 10.33 8.59 -8.35
N ASP A 87 11.57 8.26 -8.71
CA ASP A 87 12.32 7.16 -8.10
C ASP A 87 13.24 7.60 -6.95
N GLN A 88 13.28 8.91 -6.61
CA GLN A 88 14.14 9.45 -5.55
C GLN A 88 13.66 9.15 -4.11
N GLU A 89 12.39 8.81 -3.96
CA GLU A 89 11.78 8.68 -2.63
C GLU A 89 11.55 7.22 -2.19
N GLY A 90 12.09 6.23 -2.95
CA GLY A 90 12.00 4.81 -2.58
C GLY A 90 10.56 4.29 -2.46
N ARG A 91 9.66 4.74 -3.36
CA ARG A 91 8.22 4.53 -3.24
C ARG A 91 7.70 3.24 -3.83
N VAL A 92 8.45 2.63 -4.75
CA VAL A 92 7.95 1.49 -5.54
C VAL A 92 8.97 0.37 -5.59
N ILE A 93 8.53 -0.86 -5.32
CA ILE A 93 9.25 -2.10 -5.62
C ILE A 93 8.31 -3.00 -6.42
N THR A 94 8.80 -3.53 -7.53
CA THR A 94 8.10 -4.54 -8.33
C THR A 94 8.85 -5.85 -8.28
N LEU A 95 8.16 -6.92 -7.92
CA LEU A 95 8.64 -8.30 -8.00
C LEU A 95 7.91 -9.00 -9.13
N GLU A 96 8.65 -9.70 -9.99
CA GLU A 96 8.10 -10.56 -11.02
C GLU A 96 8.03 -12.00 -10.53
N PHE A 97 6.84 -12.59 -10.51
CA PHE A 97 6.64 -14.00 -10.30
C PHE A 97 6.23 -14.70 -11.60
N PRO A 98 6.26 -16.05 -11.68
CA PRO A 98 5.88 -16.76 -12.91
C PRO A 98 4.52 -16.36 -13.47
N GLU A 99 3.51 -16.15 -12.63
CA GLU A 99 2.12 -15.92 -13.03
C GLU A 99 1.65 -14.47 -12.89
N PHE A 100 2.36 -13.59 -12.17
CA PHE A 100 1.92 -12.22 -11.88
C PHE A 100 3.10 -11.30 -11.54
N TYR A 101 2.84 -10.00 -11.58
CA TYR A 101 3.68 -8.98 -10.96
C TYR A 101 3.08 -8.57 -9.61
N LEU A 102 3.92 -8.46 -8.59
CA LEU A 102 3.55 -7.81 -7.32
C LEU A 102 4.27 -6.48 -7.20
N ILE A 103 3.52 -5.44 -6.84
CA ILE A 103 4.08 -4.10 -6.62
C ILE A 103 3.67 -3.62 -5.24
N THR A 104 4.62 -3.15 -4.44
CA THR A 104 4.32 -2.26 -3.31
C THR A 104 4.52 -0.82 -3.74
N VAL A 105 3.60 0.05 -3.35
CA VAL A 105 3.67 1.47 -3.66
C VAL A 105 3.28 2.33 -2.44
N TYR A 106 4.04 3.39 -2.22
CA TYR A 106 3.69 4.47 -1.30
C TYR A 106 3.43 5.74 -2.12
N VAL A 107 2.16 6.01 -2.38
CA VAL A 107 1.74 7.16 -3.20
C VAL A 107 2.05 8.47 -2.46
N PRO A 108 2.59 9.50 -3.13
CA PRO A 108 2.85 10.79 -2.52
C PRO A 108 1.61 11.41 -1.88
N ASN A 109 1.71 11.85 -0.63
CA ASN A 109 0.66 12.63 0.01
C ASN A 109 0.60 14.05 -0.56
N SER A 110 -0.59 14.57 -0.82
CA SER A 110 -0.80 15.92 -1.37
C SER A 110 -0.49 17.03 -0.37
N GLN A 111 -0.31 16.70 0.91
CA GLN A 111 -0.01 17.60 2.02
C GLN A 111 -1.11 18.63 2.31
N GLY A 112 -0.94 19.38 3.41
CA GLY A 112 -1.88 20.45 3.78
C GLY A 112 -2.05 21.47 2.66
N GLU A 113 -3.28 21.95 2.47
CA GLU A 113 -3.64 22.90 1.40
C GLU A 113 -3.34 22.38 -0.02
N LEU A 114 -3.23 21.04 -0.18
CA LEU A 114 -2.95 20.36 -1.44
C LEU A 114 -1.67 20.85 -2.15
N LYS A 115 -0.68 21.31 -1.38
CA LYS A 115 0.57 21.88 -1.92
C LYS A 115 1.33 20.97 -2.86
N ARG A 116 1.23 19.66 -2.68
CA ARG A 116 1.92 18.66 -3.49
C ARG A 116 0.99 17.93 -4.47
N LEU A 117 -0.26 18.37 -4.59
CA LEU A 117 -1.24 17.75 -5.49
C LEU A 117 -0.76 17.68 -6.95
N PRO A 118 -0.17 18.73 -7.57
CA PRO A 118 0.32 18.64 -8.95
C PRO A 118 1.32 17.51 -9.15
N TYR A 119 2.34 17.41 -8.29
CA TYR A 119 3.32 16.33 -8.35
C TYR A 119 2.67 14.94 -8.16
N ARG A 120 1.74 14.82 -7.23
CA ARG A 120 1.01 13.58 -7.02
C ARG A 120 0.23 13.17 -8.26
N MET A 121 -0.42 14.09 -8.96
CA MET A 121 -1.17 13.79 -10.19
C MET A 121 -0.24 13.28 -11.29
N GLU A 122 0.96 13.84 -11.42
CA GLU A 122 1.98 13.37 -12.36
C GLU A 122 2.49 11.97 -11.99
N PHE A 123 2.76 11.73 -10.71
CA PHE A 123 3.16 10.42 -10.21
C PHE A 123 2.09 9.35 -10.49
N GLU A 124 0.82 9.64 -10.22
CA GLU A 124 -0.28 8.67 -10.42
C GLU A 124 -0.50 8.37 -11.91
N ASP A 125 -0.36 9.35 -12.81
CA ASP A 125 -0.39 9.10 -14.26
C ASP A 125 0.78 8.23 -14.71
N ALA A 126 1.98 8.51 -14.24
CA ALA A 126 3.17 7.72 -14.53
C ALA A 126 3.05 6.29 -13.98
N PHE A 127 2.53 6.14 -12.75
CA PHE A 127 2.32 4.83 -12.13
C PHE A 127 1.25 4.01 -12.87
N LEU A 128 0.13 4.63 -13.26
CA LEU A 128 -0.89 3.95 -14.08
C LEU A 128 -0.30 3.44 -15.41
N ASN A 129 0.45 4.28 -16.12
CA ASN A 129 1.11 3.87 -17.36
C ASN A 129 2.09 2.71 -17.13
N TYR A 130 2.81 2.74 -16.01
CA TYR A 130 3.73 1.69 -15.62
C TYR A 130 3.02 0.35 -15.40
N ILE A 131 1.98 0.31 -14.56
CA ILE A 131 1.24 -0.94 -14.29
C ILE A 131 0.55 -1.48 -15.55
N LEU A 132 -0.02 -0.61 -16.41
CA LEU A 132 -0.60 -1.02 -17.68
C LEU A 132 0.44 -1.60 -18.65
N SER A 133 1.69 -1.15 -18.58
CA SER A 133 2.77 -1.73 -19.39
C SER A 133 3.13 -3.15 -18.93
N LEU A 134 3.08 -3.43 -17.63
CA LEU A 134 3.30 -4.75 -17.05
C LEU A 134 2.12 -5.69 -17.33
N GLU A 135 0.90 -5.17 -17.22
CA GLU A 135 -0.35 -5.92 -17.47
C GLU A 135 -0.39 -6.57 -18.86
N LYS A 136 0.27 -5.97 -19.86
CA LYS A 136 0.42 -6.55 -21.20
C LYS A 136 1.17 -7.89 -21.21
N LYS A 137 1.94 -8.18 -20.17
CA LYS A 137 2.75 -9.40 -20.05
C LYS A 137 2.13 -10.40 -19.09
N LYS A 138 1.76 -9.95 -17.90
CA LYS A 138 1.18 -10.75 -16.81
C LYS A 138 0.23 -9.89 -15.99
N PRO A 139 -0.76 -10.49 -15.31
CA PRO A 139 -1.60 -9.79 -14.35
C PRO A 139 -0.77 -9.08 -13.27
N VAL A 140 -1.27 -7.95 -12.81
CA VAL A 140 -0.63 -7.13 -11.77
C VAL A 140 -1.46 -7.16 -10.50
N ILE A 141 -0.79 -7.35 -9.38
CA ILE A 141 -1.31 -7.07 -8.03
C ILE A 141 -0.47 -5.93 -7.49
N TYR A 142 -1.08 -4.85 -7.05
CA TYR A 142 -0.33 -3.85 -6.30
C TYR A 142 -1.02 -3.51 -4.98
N CYS A 143 -0.21 -3.13 -4.00
CA CYS A 143 -0.67 -2.79 -2.67
C CYS A 143 0.12 -1.62 -2.09
N GLY A 144 -0.44 -1.03 -1.07
CA GLY A 144 0.24 -0.04 -0.26
C GLY A 144 -0.66 1.07 0.22
N ASP A 145 -0.03 2.08 0.77
CA ASP A 145 -0.68 3.32 1.15
C ASP A 145 -0.85 4.21 -0.10
N LEU A 146 -2.08 4.28 -0.59
CA LEU A 146 -2.42 5.07 -1.77
C LEU A 146 -2.76 6.53 -1.42
N ASN A 147 -2.76 6.89 -0.14
CA ASN A 147 -3.07 8.24 0.34
C ASN A 147 -4.37 8.80 -0.24
N VAL A 148 -5.39 7.95 -0.47
CA VAL A 148 -6.70 8.36 -0.94
C VAL A 148 -7.80 7.48 -0.33
N ALA A 149 -8.84 8.09 0.21
CA ALA A 149 -10.12 7.46 0.44
C ALA A 149 -10.94 7.63 -0.85
N HIS A 150 -11.35 6.50 -1.47
CA HIS A 150 -11.97 6.55 -2.80
C HIS A 150 -13.37 7.11 -2.75
N GLU A 151 -14.22 6.54 -1.91
CA GLU A 151 -15.63 6.90 -1.80
C GLU A 151 -15.93 7.48 -0.40
N GLU A 152 -17.11 8.08 -0.24
CA GLU A 152 -17.54 8.64 1.04
C GLU A 152 -17.60 7.61 2.16
N ILE A 153 -17.88 6.34 1.83
CA ILE A 153 -17.86 5.21 2.76
C ILE A 153 -16.46 4.88 3.28
N ASP A 154 -15.40 5.37 2.62
CA ASP A 154 -14.02 5.05 2.93
C ASP A 154 -13.38 5.97 3.98
N LEU A 155 -14.13 6.92 4.51
CA LEU A 155 -13.67 7.78 5.61
C LEU A 155 -14.81 8.20 6.52
N LYS A 156 -14.45 8.49 7.77
CA LYS A 156 -15.38 9.14 8.71
C LYS A 156 -15.46 10.65 8.37
N ASN A 157 -16.65 11.20 8.38
CA ASN A 157 -16.92 12.63 8.13
C ASN A 157 -16.50 13.11 6.71
N PRO A 158 -17.02 12.52 5.63
CA PRO A 158 -16.68 12.91 4.26
C PRO A 158 -16.96 14.40 3.97
N ASP A 159 -18.09 14.95 4.41
CA ASP A 159 -18.49 16.33 4.17
C ASP A 159 -17.45 17.36 4.64
N THR A 160 -16.87 17.12 5.82
CA THR A 160 -15.88 18.04 6.42
C THR A 160 -14.46 17.84 5.89
N ASN A 161 -14.22 16.74 5.17
CA ASN A 161 -12.92 16.40 4.61
C ASN A 161 -12.86 16.55 3.08
N HIS A 162 -13.95 16.97 2.44
CA HIS A 162 -13.96 17.27 1.02
C HIS A 162 -12.86 18.30 0.68
N MET A 163 -12.09 18.02 -0.36
CA MET A 163 -10.91 18.80 -0.75
C MET A 163 -9.76 18.83 0.28
N SER A 164 -9.75 17.92 1.24
CA SER A 164 -8.56 17.66 2.04
C SER A 164 -7.61 16.70 1.31
N ALA A 165 -6.31 16.71 1.67
CA ALA A 165 -5.34 15.73 1.16
C ALA A 165 -5.81 14.30 1.46
N GLY A 166 -5.90 13.47 0.43
CA GLY A 166 -6.45 12.11 0.48
C GLY A 166 -7.95 12.01 0.19
N PHE A 167 -8.65 13.16 -0.01
CA PHE A 167 -10.07 13.16 -0.38
C PHE A 167 -10.44 14.36 -1.27
N SER A 168 -9.52 14.79 -2.13
CA SER A 168 -9.83 15.73 -3.21
C SER A 168 -10.47 15.02 -4.39
N ASP A 169 -11.21 15.76 -5.20
CA ASP A 169 -11.87 15.21 -6.39
C ASP A 169 -10.84 14.66 -7.37
N GLU A 170 -9.67 15.30 -7.50
CA GLU A 170 -8.59 14.89 -8.37
C GLU A 170 -7.98 13.55 -7.94
N GLU A 171 -7.71 13.38 -6.63
CA GLU A 171 -7.16 12.15 -6.08
C GLU A 171 -8.13 10.97 -6.26
N ARG A 172 -9.39 11.18 -5.95
CA ARG A 172 -10.47 10.19 -6.13
C ARG A 172 -10.64 9.80 -7.61
N ALA A 173 -10.65 10.80 -8.50
CA ALA A 173 -10.75 10.56 -9.95
C ALA A 173 -9.58 9.74 -10.50
N LYS A 174 -8.35 9.94 -10.01
CA LYS A 174 -7.20 9.11 -10.39
C LYS A 174 -7.41 7.64 -10.00
N PHE A 175 -7.88 7.39 -8.79
CA PHE A 175 -8.14 6.02 -8.37
C PHE A 175 -9.30 5.38 -9.15
N SER A 176 -10.38 6.12 -9.42
CA SER A 176 -11.47 5.66 -10.31
C SER A 176 -10.93 5.26 -11.68
N ARG A 177 -10.03 6.06 -12.26
CA ARG A 177 -9.40 5.76 -13.56
C ARG A 177 -8.59 4.47 -13.53
N VAL A 178 -7.93 4.14 -12.42
CA VAL A 178 -7.24 2.86 -12.26
C VAL A 178 -8.25 1.71 -12.33
N LEU A 179 -9.33 1.79 -11.57
CA LEU A 179 -10.36 0.75 -11.55
C LEU A 179 -11.02 0.58 -12.94
N ASP A 180 -11.31 1.68 -13.62
CA ASP A 180 -11.86 1.67 -15.01
C ASP A 180 -10.89 1.06 -16.02
N SER A 181 -9.59 1.07 -15.73
CA SER A 181 -8.54 0.50 -16.59
C SER A 181 -8.38 -1.02 -16.49
N GLY A 182 -9.27 -1.69 -15.76
CA GLY A 182 -9.26 -3.16 -15.67
C GLY A 182 -8.74 -3.71 -14.34
N TYR A 183 -8.80 -2.91 -13.28
CA TYR A 183 -8.45 -3.30 -11.92
C TYR A 183 -9.68 -3.35 -11.02
N LEU A 184 -9.52 -3.97 -9.86
CA LEU A 184 -10.53 -4.00 -8.80
C LEU A 184 -9.90 -3.69 -7.44
N ASP A 185 -10.63 -2.98 -6.61
CA ASP A 185 -10.38 -2.83 -5.18
C ASP A 185 -10.80 -4.12 -4.49
N SER A 186 -9.84 -4.89 -4.00
CA SER A 186 -10.10 -6.22 -3.44
C SER A 186 -11.05 -6.19 -2.23
N PHE A 187 -10.95 -5.17 -1.38
CA PHE A 187 -11.82 -5.08 -0.21
C PHE A 187 -13.26 -4.76 -0.63
N ARG A 188 -13.47 -3.75 -1.50
CA ARG A 188 -14.81 -3.40 -1.98
C ARG A 188 -15.42 -4.44 -2.90
N HIS A 189 -14.61 -5.29 -3.53
CA HIS A 189 -15.09 -6.46 -4.25
C HIS A 189 -15.90 -7.43 -3.35
N PHE A 190 -15.40 -7.71 -2.13
CA PHE A 190 -16.09 -8.57 -1.17
C PHE A 190 -17.10 -7.84 -0.29
N TYR A 191 -16.84 -6.59 0.01
CA TYR A 191 -17.58 -5.80 1.00
C TYR A 191 -17.97 -4.42 0.44
N PRO A 192 -18.84 -4.37 -0.60
CA PRO A 192 -19.16 -3.11 -1.28
C PRO A 192 -19.77 -2.06 -0.36
N ASP A 193 -20.60 -2.50 0.60
CA ASP A 193 -21.39 -1.61 1.46
C ASP A 193 -20.98 -1.65 2.94
N LYS A 194 -19.82 -2.28 3.28
CA LYS A 194 -19.39 -2.38 4.66
C LYS A 194 -18.79 -1.07 5.15
N GLU A 195 -19.46 -0.43 6.09
CA GLU A 195 -19.08 0.84 6.69
C GLU A 195 -18.04 0.68 7.81
N GLU A 196 -17.40 1.78 8.19
CA GLU A 196 -16.47 1.88 9.32
C GLU A 196 -15.25 0.98 9.27
N GLU A 197 -14.88 0.57 8.08
CA GLU A 197 -13.67 -0.22 7.79
C GLU A 197 -12.55 0.71 7.31
N TYR A 198 -11.66 1.02 8.23
CA TYR A 198 -10.56 1.96 8.00
C TYR A 198 -9.21 1.30 8.20
N SER A 199 -8.17 1.87 7.57
CA SER A 199 -6.80 1.39 7.68
C SER A 199 -5.85 2.40 8.32
N TRP A 200 -6.27 3.66 8.46
CA TRP A 200 -5.49 4.75 9.03
C TRP A 200 -6.31 5.62 9.96
N TRP A 201 -5.67 6.09 11.04
CA TRP A 201 -6.24 7.03 12.02
C TRP A 201 -5.19 8.04 12.46
N SER A 202 -5.53 9.31 12.43
CA SER A 202 -4.63 10.34 12.94
C SER A 202 -4.28 10.09 14.41
N TYR A 203 -3.01 10.25 14.78
CA TYR A 203 -2.62 10.24 16.20
C TYR A 203 -3.26 11.37 17.03
N ARG A 204 -3.72 12.43 16.34
CA ARG A 204 -4.38 13.55 17.00
C ARG A 204 -5.74 13.12 17.55
N THR A 205 -6.09 13.66 18.73
CA THR A 205 -7.42 13.51 19.33
C THR A 205 -7.87 12.05 19.59
N LYS A 206 -6.93 11.11 19.70
CA LYS A 206 -7.23 9.68 19.87
C LYS A 206 -8.26 9.18 18.83
N ALA A 207 -8.03 9.49 17.57
CA ALA A 207 -8.96 9.20 16.49
C ALA A 207 -9.27 7.71 16.37
N ARG A 208 -8.28 6.83 16.60
CA ARG A 208 -8.44 5.37 16.52
C ARG A 208 -9.39 4.84 17.60
N ASP A 209 -9.33 5.36 18.83
CA ASP A 209 -10.21 4.93 19.94
C ASP A 209 -11.70 5.21 19.65
N ARG A 210 -11.96 6.17 18.75
CA ARG A 210 -13.31 6.58 18.33
C ARG A 210 -13.68 6.11 16.93
N ASN A 211 -12.82 5.32 16.31
CA ASN A 211 -12.90 4.88 14.92
C ASN A 211 -13.14 6.04 13.93
N VAL A 212 -12.49 7.19 14.15
CA VAL A 212 -12.50 8.31 13.19
C VAL A 212 -11.33 8.12 12.22
N GLY A 213 -11.50 7.21 11.29
CA GLY A 213 -10.47 6.72 10.40
C GLY A 213 -10.76 6.93 8.92
N TRP A 214 -9.81 6.52 8.10
CA TRP A 214 -9.81 6.54 6.65
C TRP A 214 -9.31 5.21 6.12
N ARG A 215 -9.88 4.69 5.06
CA ARG A 215 -9.36 3.55 4.32
C ARG A 215 -8.52 4.08 3.16
N ILE A 216 -7.21 4.05 3.34
CA ILE A 216 -6.24 4.58 2.37
C ILE A 216 -5.16 3.56 1.98
N ASP A 217 -5.16 2.39 2.61
CA ASP A 217 -4.32 1.25 2.28
C ASP A 217 -5.13 0.22 1.50
N TYR A 218 -4.58 -0.28 0.40
CA TYR A 218 -5.30 -1.12 -0.54
C TYR A 218 -4.48 -2.30 -1.02
N PHE A 219 -5.20 -3.35 -1.43
CA PHE A 219 -4.78 -4.26 -2.48
C PHE A 219 -5.66 -4.02 -3.70
N VAL A 220 -5.01 -3.72 -4.82
CA VAL A 220 -5.65 -3.52 -6.13
C VAL A 220 -5.16 -4.60 -7.07
N VAL A 221 -6.10 -5.31 -7.69
CA VAL A 221 -5.83 -6.56 -8.39
C VAL A 221 -6.36 -6.47 -9.82
N SER A 222 -5.57 -6.94 -10.80
CA SER A 222 -6.05 -7.11 -12.17
C SER A 222 -7.34 -7.92 -12.20
N LYS A 223 -8.34 -7.49 -12.95
CA LYS A 223 -9.59 -8.25 -13.17
C LYS A 223 -9.36 -9.67 -13.70
N GLN A 224 -8.23 -9.93 -14.37
CA GLN A 224 -7.83 -11.28 -14.79
C GLN A 224 -7.67 -12.25 -13.61
N LEU A 225 -7.36 -11.73 -12.41
CA LEU A 225 -7.18 -12.53 -11.19
C LEU A 225 -8.45 -12.56 -10.31
N GLU A 226 -9.54 -11.93 -10.70
CA GLU A 226 -10.78 -11.83 -9.91
C GLU A 226 -11.25 -13.18 -9.38
N LYS A 227 -11.27 -14.21 -10.24
CA LYS A 227 -11.69 -15.57 -9.86
C LYS A 227 -10.70 -16.30 -8.95
N LYS A 228 -9.46 -15.83 -8.87
CA LYS A 228 -8.42 -16.36 -7.98
C LYS A 228 -8.39 -15.65 -6.63
N LEU A 229 -9.05 -14.49 -6.50
CA LEU A 229 -9.15 -13.76 -5.26
C LEU A 229 -10.16 -14.45 -4.32
N LEU A 230 -9.69 -14.84 -3.13
CA LEU A 230 -10.46 -15.64 -2.17
C LEU A 230 -10.97 -14.83 -0.99
N SER A 231 -10.21 -13.84 -0.53
CA SER A 231 -10.59 -12.99 0.60
C SER A 231 -9.85 -11.67 0.59
N ALA A 232 -10.40 -10.69 1.30
CA ALA A 232 -9.73 -9.44 1.67
C ALA A 232 -10.07 -9.08 3.12
N SER A 233 -9.11 -8.53 3.86
CA SER A 233 -9.28 -8.16 5.28
C SER A 233 -8.51 -6.89 5.62
N ILE A 234 -8.99 -6.21 6.66
CA ILE A 234 -8.33 -5.06 7.29
C ILE A 234 -8.13 -5.42 8.77
N HIS A 235 -6.88 -5.46 9.23
CA HIS A 235 -6.51 -5.90 10.58
C HIS A 235 -6.51 -4.73 11.57
N GLN A 236 -7.69 -4.17 11.84
CA GLN A 236 -7.83 -2.98 12.71
C GLN A 236 -7.34 -3.22 14.15
N GLU A 237 -7.23 -4.48 14.58
CA GLU A 237 -6.72 -4.87 15.89
C GLU A 237 -5.19 -4.75 16.01
N VAL A 238 -4.47 -4.72 14.89
CA VAL A 238 -3.00 -4.62 14.89
C VAL A 238 -2.59 -3.18 15.18
N MET A 239 -1.86 -3.02 16.26
CA MET A 239 -1.38 -1.73 16.75
C MET A 239 0.08 -1.50 16.38
N GLY A 240 0.62 -0.31 16.69
CA GLY A 240 2.05 0.00 16.53
C GLY A 240 2.31 1.15 15.58
N SER A 241 1.56 1.23 14.48
CA SER A 241 1.53 2.34 13.52
C SER A 241 0.21 3.10 13.62
N ASP A 242 0.10 4.25 12.98
CA ASP A 242 -1.18 4.94 12.72
C ASP A 242 -1.97 4.28 11.58
N HIS A 243 -1.35 3.36 10.84
CA HIS A 243 -2.03 2.43 9.95
C HIS A 243 -2.14 1.04 10.58
N CYS A 244 -3.07 0.24 10.06
CA CYS A 244 -3.10 -1.20 10.29
C CYS A 244 -2.84 -1.98 9.01
N PRO A 245 -2.44 -3.28 9.11
CA PRO A 245 -2.24 -4.10 7.93
C PRO A 245 -3.52 -4.35 7.15
N VAL A 246 -3.41 -4.46 5.84
CA VAL A 246 -4.44 -4.99 4.95
C VAL A 246 -3.95 -6.31 4.33
N GLU A 247 -4.87 -7.22 4.05
CA GLU A 247 -4.58 -8.58 3.61
C GLU A 247 -5.46 -8.98 2.43
N ILE A 248 -4.89 -9.77 1.52
CA ILE A 248 -5.65 -10.58 0.57
C ILE A 248 -5.13 -12.03 0.56
N THR A 249 -6.02 -12.94 0.18
CA THR A 249 -5.66 -14.32 -0.12
C THR A 249 -6.07 -14.66 -1.54
N LEU A 250 -5.16 -15.30 -2.29
CA LEU A 250 -5.39 -15.72 -3.68
C LEU A 250 -5.06 -17.20 -3.87
N ASP A 251 -5.72 -17.82 -4.82
CA ASP A 251 -5.40 -19.17 -5.33
C ASP A 251 -4.41 -19.05 -6.50
N LEU A 252 -3.12 -18.89 -6.14
CA LEU A 252 -1.98 -18.76 -7.03
C LEU A 252 -1.01 -19.92 -6.83
#